data_3638b9ddf6ec7b786eeb64b49c8c0112
#
_entry.id   3638b9ddf6ec7b786eeb64b49c8c0112
#
_cell.length_a   1.000
_cell.length_b   1.000
_cell.length_c   1.000
_cell.angle_alpha   90.00
_cell.angle_beta   90.00
_cell.angle_gamma   90.00
#
_symmetry.space_group_name_H-M   'P 1'
#
loop_
_entity.id
_entity.type
_entity.pdbx_description
1 polymer ?
#
loop_
_entity_poly.entity_id
_entity_poly.type
_entity_poly.pdbx_seq_one_letter_code
_entity_poly.pdbx_strand_id
1 'polypeptide(L)'
;MADAADTVSAPTPSRQLFFAQGMAIIWAIALAKLLFHCYFNNRYGYFRDEFDYIACGDHLAWGYVDQPPLIPFLIHICRAVLGDSLRSIRFIPALASSLLVVQTAVLARELGGRRYAILLSAICAVVVPQYLSNGSLLGTNCLEPNLWMGCAYFFVLGVKKKDPRYWLWFGVVAGLGMQEKYSIAVFGFGIVVGLLLTEQRRVFLDKWIWLGGLAAFLIFLPNLLWNIHYHWPFVQLIHNIKTDGRDVVLGPFQFFLQQLLLVNPLTLPIWLRGLLFLLFSTRFKPYRPLAWCYLVCYTVFFVLHGKSYYLAPVYPMLLAAGAVVIEGAIDGRTDGGANVREERGRPRLRWLKPVIIAVLLADGVYLSPIVIPILSPDHFLAYAKSLPFKLPVMEHAHARAALPQWYADQFGWQEIVDETAVAWNRIPVSERQDCGIFAQDYGQAGAIDFLGRRYGLPQSLSGHQTWFLWGPRGYSGNCMIVLDDSRQNLEQLWQHVDYVGTSAANPYALEQQINVYICRGSKFGTLTHIWPQLKRWR
;
A
#
# COMPACT_ATOMS: atom_id res chain seq x y z
N MET A 1 65.47 23.25 -4.72
CA MET A 1 64.26 22.76 -5.37
C MET A 1 63.48 21.98 -4.31
N ALA A 2 62.48 22.60 -3.73
CA ALA A 2 61.73 22.04 -2.64
C ALA A 2 60.37 21.54 -3.17
N ASP A 3 60.10 20.28 -2.91
CA ASP A 3 58.82 19.62 -3.22
C ASP A 3 57.67 20.27 -2.44
N ALA A 4 56.70 20.79 -3.20
CA ALA A 4 55.41 21.21 -2.64
C ALA A 4 54.50 19.98 -2.58
N ALA A 5 54.39 19.35 -1.42
CA ALA A 5 53.40 18.32 -1.15
C ALA A 5 52.01 18.97 -1.01
N ASP A 6 51.14 18.70 -1.97
CA ASP A 6 49.72 19.03 -1.90
C ASP A 6 49.04 18.29 -0.73
N THR A 7 48.89 18.97 0.37
CA THR A 7 48.07 18.51 1.50
C THR A 7 46.60 18.64 1.15
N VAL A 8 45.97 17.52 0.76
CA VAL A 8 44.50 17.40 0.69
C VAL A 8 43.95 17.62 2.10
N SER A 9 43.47 18.83 2.36
CA SER A 9 42.85 19.18 3.65
C SER A 9 41.64 18.31 3.93
N ALA A 10 41.68 17.59 5.06
CA ALA A 10 40.52 16.86 5.57
C ALA A 10 39.30 17.81 5.74
N PRO A 11 38.08 17.37 5.45
CA PRO A 11 36.87 18.23 5.53
C PRO A 11 36.73 18.73 6.98
N THR A 12 36.60 20.04 7.12
CA THR A 12 36.47 20.72 8.41
C THR A 12 35.26 20.21 9.22
N PRO A 13 35.37 20.10 10.56
CA PRO A 13 34.29 19.58 11.44
C PRO A 13 32.94 20.29 11.28
N SER A 14 32.94 21.56 10.88
CA SER A 14 31.72 22.33 10.59
C SER A 14 30.88 21.77 9.42
N ARG A 15 31.50 21.13 8.43
CA ARG A 15 30.78 20.50 7.30
C ARG A 15 30.08 19.21 7.71
N GLN A 16 30.69 18.40 8.56
CA GLN A 16 30.08 17.14 9.03
C GLN A 16 28.88 17.41 9.95
N LEU A 17 28.99 18.34 10.89
CA LEU A 17 27.89 18.80 11.74
C LEU A 17 26.73 19.39 10.93
N PHE A 18 27.03 20.10 9.84
CA PHE A 18 26.04 20.70 8.96
C PHE A 18 25.20 19.67 8.18
N PHE A 19 25.82 18.57 7.74
CA PHE A 19 25.09 17.46 7.10
C PHE A 19 24.28 16.63 8.09
N ALA A 20 24.81 16.43 9.30
CA ALA A 20 24.08 15.77 10.39
C ALA A 20 22.83 16.56 10.79
N GLN A 21 22.92 17.88 10.90
CA GLN A 21 21.77 18.75 11.22
C GLN A 21 20.68 18.71 10.15
N GLY A 22 21.03 18.66 8.85
CA GLY A 22 20.04 18.53 7.77
C GLY A 22 19.24 17.24 7.85
N MET A 23 19.89 16.11 8.12
CA MET A 23 19.23 14.82 8.29
C MET A 23 18.44 14.72 9.60
N ALA A 24 18.88 15.37 10.67
CA ALA A 24 18.12 15.43 11.93
C ALA A 24 16.72 16.05 11.73
N ILE A 25 16.61 17.10 10.93
CA ILE A 25 15.30 17.69 10.58
C ILE A 25 14.44 16.68 9.82
N ILE A 26 14.99 15.92 8.89
CA ILE A 26 14.25 14.89 8.14
C ILE A 26 13.74 13.80 9.06
N TRP A 27 14.56 13.31 9.99
CA TRP A 27 14.14 12.35 11.00
C TRP A 27 13.08 12.93 11.94
N ALA A 28 13.17 14.19 12.32
CA ALA A 28 12.14 14.87 13.12
C ALA A 28 10.80 14.94 12.35
N ILE A 29 10.83 15.26 11.04
CA ILE A 29 9.63 15.25 10.18
C ILE A 29 9.05 13.84 10.08
N ALA A 30 9.88 12.84 9.88
CA ALA A 30 9.45 11.44 9.82
C ALA A 30 8.82 10.98 11.15
N LEU A 31 9.43 11.34 12.29
CA LEU A 31 8.89 11.06 13.61
C LEU A 31 7.55 11.79 13.85
N ALA A 32 7.45 13.06 13.46
CA ALA A 32 6.19 13.79 13.55
C ALA A 32 5.08 13.13 12.72
N LYS A 33 5.40 12.65 11.50
CA LYS A 33 4.46 11.90 10.66
C LYS A 33 4.06 10.58 11.32
N LEU A 34 4.99 9.84 11.92
CA LEU A 34 4.70 8.60 12.66
C LEU A 34 3.73 8.86 13.81
N LEU A 35 4.02 9.86 14.65
CA LEU A 35 3.18 10.22 15.78
C LEU A 35 1.79 10.70 15.33
N PHE A 36 1.72 11.43 14.22
CA PHE A 36 0.47 11.84 13.60
C PHE A 36 -0.40 10.63 13.20
N HIS A 37 0.17 9.66 12.50
CA HIS A 37 -0.54 8.43 12.17
C HIS A 37 -0.94 7.64 13.41
N CYS A 38 -0.04 7.42 14.37
CA CYS A 38 -0.36 6.70 15.61
C CYS A 38 -1.50 7.35 16.40
N TYR A 39 -1.64 8.69 16.33
CA TYR A 39 -2.72 9.41 16.99
C TYR A 39 -4.06 9.22 16.26
N PHE A 40 -4.10 9.38 14.93
CA PHE A 40 -5.34 9.37 14.17
C PHE A 40 -5.82 7.97 13.75
N ASN A 41 -4.93 7.01 13.59
CA ASN A 41 -5.24 5.66 13.10
C ASN A 41 -6.17 4.83 14.01
N ASN A 42 -6.57 5.34 15.16
CA ASN A 42 -7.48 4.68 16.10
C ASN A 42 -8.91 5.28 16.08
N ARG A 43 -9.24 6.18 15.15
CA ARG A 43 -10.50 6.94 15.21
C ARG A 43 -11.71 6.26 14.60
N TYR A 44 -11.55 5.50 13.51
CA TYR A 44 -12.59 4.70 12.90
C TYR A 44 -12.37 3.23 13.26
N GLY A 45 -13.19 2.33 12.71
CA GLY A 45 -13.05 0.89 12.96
C GLY A 45 -11.95 0.22 12.14
N TYR A 46 -11.95 -1.11 12.17
CA TYR A 46 -11.09 -1.93 11.32
C TYR A 46 -11.57 -1.87 9.88
N PHE A 47 -10.65 -1.72 8.94
CA PHE A 47 -10.95 -1.82 7.52
C PHE A 47 -11.15 -3.29 7.13
N ARG A 48 -12.07 -3.55 6.21
CA ARG A 48 -12.44 -4.91 5.76
C ARG A 48 -11.24 -5.82 5.54
N ASP A 49 -10.25 -5.35 4.76
CA ASP A 49 -9.08 -6.15 4.42
C ASP A 49 -8.14 -6.37 5.62
N GLU A 50 -8.18 -5.50 6.65
CA GLU A 50 -7.37 -5.71 7.86
C GLU A 50 -7.76 -6.99 8.60
N PHE A 51 -9.04 -7.39 8.56
CA PHE A 51 -9.47 -8.67 9.11
C PHE A 51 -8.88 -9.86 8.36
N ASP A 52 -8.77 -9.77 7.02
CA ASP A 52 -8.11 -10.80 6.22
C ASP A 52 -6.63 -10.94 6.59
N TYR A 53 -5.90 -9.82 6.64
CA TYR A 53 -4.48 -9.84 7.04
C TYR A 53 -4.26 -10.38 8.44
N ILE A 54 -5.16 -10.07 9.38
CA ILE A 54 -5.12 -10.59 10.76
C ILE A 54 -5.32 -12.11 10.75
N ALA A 55 -6.34 -12.60 10.05
CA ALA A 55 -6.63 -14.02 9.96
C ALA A 55 -5.53 -14.79 9.23
N CYS A 56 -4.99 -14.25 8.14
CA CYS A 56 -3.82 -14.79 7.46
C CYS A 56 -2.57 -14.80 8.36
N GLY A 57 -2.41 -13.79 9.24
CA GLY A 57 -1.37 -13.75 10.26
C GLY A 57 -1.52 -14.82 11.35
N ASP A 58 -2.75 -15.21 11.66
CA ASP A 58 -3.05 -16.33 12.58
C ASP A 58 -2.84 -17.72 11.90
N HIS A 59 -2.82 -17.76 10.54
CA HIS A 59 -2.66 -18.97 9.74
C HIS A 59 -1.50 -18.79 8.74
N LEU A 60 -0.26 -18.66 9.25
CA LEU A 60 0.92 -18.37 8.43
C LEU A 60 1.14 -19.43 7.33
N ALA A 61 1.28 -18.94 6.10
CA ALA A 61 1.58 -19.73 4.90
C ALA A 61 2.53 -18.96 3.99
N TRP A 62 3.09 -19.63 2.97
CA TRP A 62 3.96 -18.98 1.99
C TRP A 62 3.22 -18.21 0.88
N GLY A 63 1.90 -18.13 0.98
CA GLY A 63 1.04 -17.37 0.09
C GLY A 63 -0.42 -17.48 0.50
N TYR A 64 -1.24 -16.65 -0.08
CA TYR A 64 -2.68 -16.57 0.09
C TYR A 64 -3.33 -16.32 -1.27
N VAL A 65 -4.64 -16.42 -1.36
CA VAL A 65 -5.35 -16.32 -2.65
C VAL A 65 -5.14 -14.95 -3.31
N ASP A 66 -5.14 -13.90 -2.52
CA ASP A 66 -5.11 -12.51 -2.99
C ASP A 66 -3.78 -11.79 -2.74
N GLN A 67 -2.86 -12.40 -1.96
CA GLN A 67 -1.64 -11.72 -1.52
C GLN A 67 -0.46 -12.66 -1.24
N PRO A 68 0.78 -12.14 -1.35
CA PRO A 68 1.98 -12.79 -0.85
C PRO A 68 2.09 -12.72 0.70
N PRO A 69 3.05 -13.45 1.32
CA PRO A 69 3.06 -13.71 2.77
C PRO A 69 3.61 -12.59 3.66
N LEU A 70 4.27 -11.55 3.12
CA LEU A 70 5.05 -10.62 3.95
C LEU A 70 4.17 -9.83 4.92
N ILE A 71 3.03 -9.31 4.49
CA ILE A 71 2.13 -8.52 5.36
C ILE A 71 1.53 -9.39 6.46
N PRO A 72 0.95 -10.59 6.18
CA PRO A 72 0.52 -11.52 7.23
C PRO A 72 1.62 -11.89 8.23
N PHE A 73 2.85 -12.12 7.77
CA PHE A 73 3.98 -12.41 8.65
C PHE A 73 4.34 -11.23 9.56
N LEU A 74 4.38 -10.01 9.00
CA LEU A 74 4.69 -8.82 9.79
C LEU A 74 3.60 -8.49 10.81
N ILE A 75 2.32 -8.66 10.45
CA ILE A 75 1.23 -8.41 11.40
C ILE A 75 1.19 -9.46 12.51
N HIS A 76 1.53 -10.71 12.21
CA HIS A 76 1.70 -11.75 13.24
C HIS A 76 2.71 -11.32 14.30
N ILE A 77 3.91 -10.87 13.88
CA ILE A 77 4.95 -10.38 14.78
C ILE A 77 4.48 -9.12 15.52
N CYS A 78 3.88 -8.17 14.82
CA CYS A 78 3.45 -6.91 15.41
C CYS A 78 2.41 -7.15 16.52
N ARG A 79 1.44 -8.02 16.29
CA ARG A 79 0.43 -8.40 17.27
C ARG A 79 1.02 -9.16 18.47
N ALA A 80 1.97 -10.04 18.22
CA ALA A 80 2.67 -10.77 19.30
C ALA A 80 3.44 -9.82 20.23
N VAL A 81 3.99 -8.70 19.70
CA VAL A 81 4.80 -7.75 20.48
C VAL A 81 3.96 -6.62 21.09
N LEU A 82 3.01 -6.06 20.33
CA LEU A 82 2.24 -4.86 20.69
C LEU A 82 0.78 -5.16 21.09
N GLY A 83 0.34 -6.43 20.99
CA GLY A 83 -1.02 -6.86 21.30
C GLY A 83 -2.04 -6.56 20.19
N ASP A 84 -3.29 -6.97 20.46
CA ASP A 84 -4.42 -6.89 19.51
C ASP A 84 -5.17 -5.56 19.63
N SER A 85 -4.60 -4.49 19.11
CA SER A 85 -5.26 -3.19 19.04
C SER A 85 -5.15 -2.60 17.64
N LEU A 86 -6.08 -1.72 17.29
CA LEU A 86 -6.08 -1.02 16.00
C LEU A 86 -4.78 -0.21 15.80
N ARG A 87 -4.23 0.38 16.88
CA ARG A 87 -2.93 1.06 16.84
C ARG A 87 -1.78 0.11 16.56
N SER A 88 -1.80 -1.07 17.16
CA SER A 88 -0.80 -2.12 16.91
C SER A 88 -0.83 -2.55 15.45
N ILE A 89 -2.00 -2.88 14.92
CA ILE A 89 -2.20 -3.34 13.55
C ILE A 89 -1.74 -2.30 12.54
N ARG A 90 -2.04 -1.00 12.78
CA ARG A 90 -1.68 0.11 11.90
C ARG A 90 -0.31 0.71 12.20
N PHE A 91 0.49 0.12 13.10
CA PHE A 91 1.84 0.61 13.39
C PHE A 91 2.80 0.40 12.22
N ILE A 92 2.72 -0.77 11.56
CA ILE A 92 3.57 -1.08 10.38
C ILE A 92 3.35 -0.09 9.24
N PRO A 93 2.11 0.17 8.76
CA PRO A 93 1.86 1.18 7.75
C PRO A 93 2.31 2.58 8.17
N ALA A 94 2.07 2.98 9.44
CA ALA A 94 2.50 4.28 9.95
C ALA A 94 4.04 4.44 9.91
N LEU A 95 4.77 3.40 10.31
CA LEU A 95 6.23 3.35 10.25
C LEU A 95 6.74 3.40 8.81
N ALA A 96 6.17 2.60 7.91
CA ALA A 96 6.53 2.56 6.49
C ALA A 96 6.33 3.93 5.82
N SER A 97 5.16 4.55 6.02
CA SER A 97 4.86 5.89 5.49
C SER A 97 5.82 6.96 6.02
N SER A 98 6.27 6.83 7.26
CA SER A 98 7.23 7.75 7.87
C SER A 98 8.65 7.53 7.34
N LEU A 99 9.07 6.28 7.16
CA LEU A 99 10.36 5.94 6.55
C LEU A 99 10.46 6.36 5.09
N LEU A 100 9.35 6.38 4.35
CA LEU A 100 9.31 6.88 2.97
C LEU A 100 9.77 8.33 2.87
N VAL A 101 9.49 9.17 3.88
CA VAL A 101 9.98 10.55 3.97
C VAL A 101 11.52 10.59 3.98
N VAL A 102 12.13 9.73 4.79
CA VAL A 102 13.59 9.60 4.89
C VAL A 102 14.20 9.07 3.59
N GLN A 103 13.60 8.02 3.03
CA GLN A 103 14.08 7.42 1.77
C GLN A 103 14.06 8.41 0.61
N THR A 104 12.97 9.19 0.48
CA THR A 104 12.84 10.21 -0.57
C THR A 104 13.88 11.31 -0.42
N ALA A 105 14.11 11.78 0.81
CA ALA A 105 15.15 12.76 1.12
C ALA A 105 16.56 12.24 0.86
N VAL A 106 16.84 10.99 1.24
CA VAL A 106 18.13 10.33 0.98
C VAL A 106 18.36 10.17 -0.51
N LEU A 107 17.35 9.76 -1.28
CA LEU A 107 17.49 9.67 -2.74
C LEU A 107 17.77 11.03 -3.38
N ALA A 108 17.09 12.11 -2.95
CA ALA A 108 17.36 13.45 -3.41
C ALA A 108 18.82 13.87 -3.14
N ARG A 109 19.35 13.52 -1.95
CA ARG A 109 20.76 13.74 -1.60
C ARG A 109 21.70 12.97 -2.53
N GLU A 110 21.42 11.70 -2.79
CA GLU A 110 22.26 10.87 -3.67
C GLU A 110 22.26 11.37 -5.12
N LEU A 111 21.17 11.95 -5.58
CA LEU A 111 21.06 12.62 -6.88
C LEU A 111 21.74 14.00 -6.91
N GLY A 112 22.37 14.43 -5.83
CA GLY A 112 23.16 15.67 -5.74
C GLY A 112 22.36 16.88 -5.26
N GLY A 113 21.22 16.66 -4.62
CA GLY A 113 20.45 17.69 -3.91
C GLY A 113 21.18 18.21 -2.68
N ARG A 114 21.00 19.50 -2.39
CA ARG A 114 21.45 20.16 -1.17
C ARG A 114 20.30 20.23 -0.17
N ARG A 115 20.43 21.07 0.85
CA ARG A 115 19.47 21.19 1.96
C ARG A 115 18.02 21.41 1.52
N TYR A 116 17.80 22.29 0.55
CA TYR A 116 16.45 22.61 0.13
C TYR A 116 15.82 21.45 -0.67
N ALA A 117 16.56 20.82 -1.57
CA ALA A 117 16.08 19.64 -2.31
C ALA A 117 15.73 18.48 -1.37
N ILE A 118 16.58 18.23 -0.36
CA ILE A 118 16.35 17.21 0.67
C ILE A 118 15.07 17.53 1.45
N LEU A 119 14.89 18.77 1.90
CA LEU A 119 13.68 19.19 2.61
C LEU A 119 12.44 19.14 1.71
N LEU A 120 12.52 19.69 0.48
CA LEU A 120 11.39 19.73 -0.45
C LEU A 120 10.90 18.32 -0.79
N SER A 121 11.82 17.38 -1.07
CA SER A 121 11.47 16.00 -1.37
C SER A 121 10.82 15.29 -0.16
N ALA A 122 11.30 15.56 1.05
CA ALA A 122 10.69 15.07 2.29
C ALA A 122 9.26 15.61 2.47
N ILE A 123 9.06 16.92 2.28
CA ILE A 123 7.73 17.54 2.38
C ILE A 123 6.78 16.97 1.32
N CYS A 124 7.23 16.75 0.08
CA CYS A 124 6.42 16.07 -0.93
C CYS A 124 5.97 14.68 -0.44
N ALA A 125 6.86 13.89 0.16
CA ALA A 125 6.50 12.58 0.71
C ALA A 125 5.56 12.66 1.93
N VAL A 126 5.51 13.81 2.63
CA VAL A 126 4.55 14.06 3.72
C VAL A 126 3.16 14.38 3.19
N VAL A 127 3.05 15.25 2.17
CA VAL A 127 1.78 15.85 1.75
C VAL A 127 1.03 15.07 0.66
N VAL A 128 1.62 14.02 0.11
CA VAL A 128 0.97 13.18 -0.90
C VAL A 128 -0.14 12.34 -0.27
N PRO A 129 -1.43 12.50 -0.71
CA PRO A 129 -2.57 11.79 -0.12
C PRO A 129 -2.40 10.28 -0.14
N GLN A 130 -1.88 9.70 -1.23
CA GLN A 130 -1.69 8.26 -1.30
C GLN A 130 -0.71 7.73 -0.24
N TYR A 131 0.36 8.47 0.10
CA TYR A 131 1.32 8.03 1.13
C TYR A 131 0.79 8.28 2.55
N LEU A 132 -0.13 9.22 2.72
CA LEU A 132 -0.89 9.36 3.95
C LEU A 132 -1.87 8.20 4.11
N SER A 133 -2.61 7.84 3.06
CA SER A 133 -3.52 6.68 3.05
C SER A 133 -2.77 5.38 3.39
N ASN A 134 -1.64 5.13 2.71
CA ASN A 134 -0.80 3.95 2.95
C ASN A 134 -0.25 3.88 4.39
N GLY A 135 -0.17 5.00 5.11
CA GLY A 135 0.22 5.05 6.52
C GLY A 135 -0.94 4.83 7.50
N SER A 136 -2.18 4.76 7.01
CA SER A 136 -3.39 4.72 7.86
C SER A 136 -4.08 3.36 7.86
N LEU A 137 -3.89 2.55 6.83
CA LEU A 137 -4.53 1.24 6.69
C LEU A 137 -3.48 0.16 6.48
N LEU A 138 -3.64 -0.99 7.15
CA LEU A 138 -2.83 -2.16 6.88
C LEU A 138 -3.25 -2.78 5.55
N GLY A 139 -2.27 -3.07 4.71
CA GLY A 139 -2.49 -3.74 3.44
C GLY A 139 -1.21 -3.83 2.62
N THR A 140 -1.25 -4.54 1.51
CA THR A 140 -0.12 -4.73 0.59
C THR A 140 0.37 -3.45 -0.07
N ASN A 141 -0.29 -2.31 0.16
CA ASN A 141 0.17 -1.01 -0.36
C ASN A 141 1.09 -0.26 0.60
N CYS A 142 1.20 -0.70 1.87
CA CYS A 142 1.86 0.09 2.90
C CYS A 142 3.39 0.09 2.77
N LEU A 143 4.01 -1.05 2.41
CA LEU A 143 5.46 -1.18 2.23
C LEU A 143 5.91 -1.00 0.77
N GLU A 144 4.99 -1.13 -0.18
CA GLU A 144 5.27 -1.11 -1.62
C GLU A 144 6.12 0.12 -2.05
N PRO A 145 5.78 1.38 -1.65
CA PRO A 145 6.60 2.53 -2.00
C PRO A 145 8.02 2.45 -1.42
N ASN A 146 8.19 1.87 -0.23
CA ASN A 146 9.49 1.75 0.42
C ASN A 146 10.40 0.75 -0.32
N LEU A 147 9.84 -0.35 -0.80
CA LEU A 147 10.58 -1.38 -1.52
C LEU A 147 10.97 -0.92 -2.93
N TRP A 148 10.07 -0.22 -3.63
CA TRP A 148 10.40 0.39 -4.92
C TRP A 148 11.49 1.47 -4.76
N MET A 149 11.39 2.30 -3.72
CA MET A 149 12.41 3.30 -3.40
C MET A 149 13.75 2.67 -3.00
N GLY A 150 13.72 1.53 -2.29
CA GLY A 150 14.91 0.75 -1.99
C GLY A 150 15.62 0.27 -3.26
N CYS A 151 14.87 -0.26 -4.22
CA CYS A 151 15.39 -0.65 -5.54
C CYS A 151 15.98 0.57 -6.29
N ALA A 152 15.24 1.68 -6.37
CA ALA A 152 15.70 2.91 -7.00
C ALA A 152 16.98 3.46 -6.33
N TYR A 153 17.06 3.38 -5.00
CA TYR A 153 18.22 3.80 -4.23
C TYR A 153 19.46 2.97 -4.55
N PHE A 154 19.35 1.64 -4.55
CA PHE A 154 20.48 0.77 -4.88
C PHE A 154 20.90 0.90 -6.35
N PHE A 155 19.95 1.10 -7.27
CA PHE A 155 20.26 1.46 -8.65
C PHE A 155 21.10 2.75 -8.71
N VAL A 156 20.67 3.82 -8.04
CA VAL A 156 21.40 5.10 -8.03
C VAL A 156 22.78 4.96 -7.41
N LEU A 157 22.93 4.21 -6.33
CA LEU A 157 24.24 3.93 -5.71
C LEU A 157 25.17 3.15 -6.62
N GLY A 158 24.66 2.11 -7.30
CA GLY A 158 25.44 1.29 -8.24
C GLY A 158 26.03 2.15 -9.37
N VAL A 159 25.19 3.02 -9.94
CA VAL A 159 25.62 3.95 -10.99
C VAL A 159 26.60 5.01 -10.46
N LYS A 160 26.29 5.63 -9.31
CA LYS A 160 27.08 6.74 -8.74
C LYS A 160 28.45 6.29 -8.26
N LYS A 161 28.50 5.16 -7.56
CA LYS A 161 29.73 4.62 -6.98
C LYS A 161 30.50 3.72 -7.94
N LYS A 162 29.92 3.42 -9.11
CA LYS A 162 30.45 2.45 -10.09
C LYS A 162 30.78 1.09 -9.46
N ASP A 163 29.98 0.68 -8.48
CA ASP A 163 30.11 -0.59 -7.79
C ASP A 163 28.92 -1.51 -8.14
N PRO A 164 29.17 -2.54 -8.96
CA PRO A 164 28.09 -3.43 -9.41
C PRO A 164 27.50 -4.31 -8.32
N ARG A 165 28.11 -4.40 -7.14
CA ARG A 165 27.58 -5.17 -6.00
C ARG A 165 26.23 -4.64 -5.51
N TYR A 166 25.89 -3.37 -5.79
CA TYR A 166 24.58 -2.80 -5.47
C TYR A 166 23.42 -3.49 -6.23
N TRP A 167 23.71 -4.18 -7.34
CA TRP A 167 22.70 -5.01 -8.01
C TRP A 167 22.25 -6.21 -7.17
N LEU A 168 23.12 -6.76 -6.35
CA LEU A 168 22.72 -7.81 -5.40
C LEU A 168 21.70 -7.27 -4.39
N TRP A 169 21.97 -6.11 -3.81
CA TRP A 169 21.02 -5.48 -2.88
C TRP A 169 19.72 -5.05 -3.54
N PHE A 170 19.79 -4.57 -4.80
CA PHE A 170 18.60 -4.34 -5.60
C PHE A 170 17.75 -5.62 -5.70
N GLY A 171 18.38 -6.75 -6.01
CA GLY A 171 17.70 -8.04 -6.11
C GLY A 171 17.09 -8.51 -4.79
N VAL A 172 17.80 -8.35 -3.67
CA VAL A 172 17.27 -8.68 -2.34
C VAL A 172 16.00 -7.86 -2.05
N VAL A 173 16.04 -6.55 -2.27
CA VAL A 173 14.87 -5.68 -2.04
C VAL A 173 13.72 -6.02 -3.01
N ALA A 174 14.03 -6.29 -4.28
CA ALA A 174 13.02 -6.70 -5.25
C ALA A 174 12.36 -8.02 -4.86
N GLY A 175 13.14 -9.00 -4.36
CA GLY A 175 12.61 -10.27 -3.87
C GLY A 175 11.70 -10.10 -2.64
N LEU A 176 12.08 -9.26 -1.69
CA LEU A 176 11.23 -8.89 -0.56
C LEU A 176 9.95 -8.20 -1.05
N GLY A 177 10.04 -7.36 -2.08
CA GLY A 177 8.89 -6.74 -2.70
C GLY A 177 7.95 -7.74 -3.37
N MET A 178 8.47 -8.78 -3.98
CA MET A 178 7.66 -9.90 -4.51
C MET A 178 6.93 -10.67 -3.39
N GLN A 179 7.48 -10.70 -2.19
CA GLN A 179 6.82 -11.28 -1.01
C GLN A 179 5.77 -10.35 -0.39
N GLU A 180 5.74 -9.07 -0.78
CA GLU A 180 4.74 -8.11 -0.32
C GLU A 180 3.62 -7.94 -1.35
N LYS A 181 4.00 -7.68 -2.63
CA LYS A 181 3.04 -7.46 -3.70
C LYS A 181 3.66 -7.68 -5.08
N TYR A 182 2.96 -8.41 -5.95
CA TYR A 182 3.47 -8.78 -7.27
C TYR A 182 3.70 -7.60 -8.23
N SER A 183 3.13 -6.42 -7.95
CA SER A 183 3.30 -5.20 -8.76
C SER A 183 4.75 -4.73 -8.89
N ILE A 184 5.64 -5.06 -7.94
CA ILE A 184 7.08 -4.74 -8.06
C ILE A 184 7.74 -5.42 -9.28
N ALA A 185 7.16 -6.49 -9.80
CA ALA A 185 7.61 -7.11 -11.05
C ALA A 185 7.48 -6.14 -12.23
N VAL A 186 6.43 -5.29 -12.24
CA VAL A 186 6.24 -4.25 -13.26
C VAL A 186 7.34 -3.18 -13.13
N PHE A 187 7.71 -2.81 -11.90
CA PHE A 187 8.84 -1.92 -11.66
C PHE A 187 10.16 -2.53 -12.15
N GLY A 188 10.43 -3.79 -11.79
CA GLY A 188 11.60 -4.53 -12.25
C GLY A 188 11.67 -4.61 -13.78
N PHE A 189 10.55 -4.92 -14.43
CA PHE A 189 10.43 -4.90 -15.89
C PHE A 189 10.73 -3.50 -16.45
N GLY A 190 10.18 -2.45 -15.84
CA GLY A 190 10.46 -1.06 -16.23
C GLY A 190 11.93 -0.69 -16.10
N ILE A 191 12.63 -1.13 -15.05
CA ILE A 191 14.08 -0.95 -14.90
C ILE A 191 14.85 -1.70 -16.00
N VAL A 192 14.51 -2.95 -16.30
CA VAL A 192 15.14 -3.74 -17.37
C VAL A 192 14.99 -3.04 -18.72
N VAL A 193 13.77 -2.59 -19.07
CA VAL A 193 13.52 -1.84 -20.30
C VAL A 193 14.35 -0.54 -20.31
N GLY A 194 14.37 0.20 -19.21
CA GLY A 194 15.16 1.42 -19.08
C GLY A 194 16.66 1.20 -19.25
N LEU A 195 17.19 0.10 -18.71
CA LEU A 195 18.60 -0.28 -18.91
C LEU A 195 18.88 -0.60 -20.37
N LEU A 196 18.04 -1.36 -21.05
CA LEU A 196 18.20 -1.77 -22.45
C LEU A 196 18.17 -0.55 -23.40
N LEU A 197 17.31 0.42 -23.12
CA LEU A 197 17.14 1.63 -23.94
C LEU A 197 18.22 2.71 -23.69
N THR A 198 19.16 2.46 -22.77
CA THR A 198 20.18 3.43 -22.37
C THR A 198 21.59 2.86 -22.46
N GLU A 199 22.60 3.71 -22.24
CA GLU A 199 24.00 3.28 -22.16
C GLU A 199 24.26 2.33 -20.98
N GLN A 200 23.34 2.28 -20.01
CA GLN A 200 23.43 1.40 -18.84
C GLN A 200 23.22 -0.09 -19.21
N ARG A 201 22.81 -0.41 -20.45
CA ARG A 201 22.67 -1.81 -20.93
C ARG A 201 23.93 -2.68 -20.72
N ARG A 202 25.10 -2.06 -20.58
CA ARG A 202 26.36 -2.77 -20.31
C ARG A 202 26.34 -3.52 -18.96
N VAL A 203 25.46 -3.17 -18.04
CA VAL A 203 25.33 -3.85 -16.74
C VAL A 203 24.96 -5.33 -16.91
N PHE A 204 24.28 -5.71 -18.02
CA PHE A 204 23.95 -7.12 -18.30
C PHE A 204 25.19 -7.99 -18.59
N LEU A 205 26.34 -7.38 -18.87
CA LEU A 205 27.61 -8.10 -19.01
C LEU A 205 28.26 -8.39 -17.64
N ASP A 206 27.76 -7.81 -16.55
CA ASP A 206 28.30 -8.00 -15.22
C ASP A 206 27.53 -9.11 -14.49
N LYS A 207 28.25 -9.97 -13.75
CA LYS A 207 27.65 -11.07 -12.98
C LYS A 207 26.71 -10.61 -11.88
N TRP A 208 26.91 -9.41 -11.33
CA TRP A 208 26.16 -8.93 -10.16
C TRP A 208 24.68 -8.65 -10.45
N ILE A 209 24.31 -8.28 -11.67
CA ILE A 209 22.89 -8.14 -12.02
C ILE A 209 22.19 -9.51 -12.03
N TRP A 210 22.88 -10.55 -12.53
CA TRP A 210 22.35 -11.90 -12.55
C TRP A 210 22.29 -12.52 -11.15
N LEU A 211 23.30 -12.25 -10.31
CA LEU A 211 23.26 -12.62 -8.89
C LEU A 211 22.13 -11.91 -8.15
N GLY A 212 21.86 -10.64 -8.46
CA GLY A 212 20.72 -9.91 -7.94
C GLY A 212 19.39 -10.53 -8.38
N GLY A 213 19.27 -10.87 -9.67
CA GLY A 213 18.09 -11.59 -10.20
C GLY A 213 17.89 -12.94 -9.51
N LEU A 214 18.97 -13.70 -9.32
CA LEU A 214 18.93 -14.97 -8.59
C LEU A 214 18.52 -14.78 -7.12
N ALA A 215 19.04 -13.76 -6.44
CA ALA A 215 18.65 -13.44 -5.06
C ALA A 215 17.15 -13.09 -4.98
N ALA A 216 16.64 -12.28 -5.90
CA ALA A 216 15.21 -11.96 -5.98
C ALA A 216 14.37 -13.22 -6.21
N PHE A 217 14.79 -14.08 -7.12
CA PHE A 217 14.12 -15.34 -7.42
C PHE A 217 14.10 -16.29 -6.20
N LEU A 218 15.24 -16.47 -5.52
CA LEU A 218 15.35 -17.36 -4.36
C LEU A 218 14.49 -16.87 -3.19
N ILE A 219 14.42 -15.56 -2.96
CA ILE A 219 13.54 -14.97 -1.94
C ILE A 219 12.06 -15.19 -2.32
N PHE A 220 11.71 -15.05 -3.59
CA PHE A 220 10.34 -15.27 -4.07
C PHE A 220 9.95 -16.74 -4.17
N LEU A 221 10.90 -17.65 -4.29
CA LEU A 221 10.68 -19.08 -4.59
C LEU A 221 9.66 -19.76 -3.66
N PRO A 222 9.64 -19.56 -2.33
CA PRO A 222 8.62 -20.20 -1.48
C PRO A 222 7.19 -19.82 -1.87
N ASN A 223 6.94 -18.55 -2.19
CA ASN A 223 5.62 -18.10 -2.65
C ASN A 223 5.29 -18.64 -4.05
N LEU A 224 6.28 -18.69 -4.94
CA LEU A 224 6.10 -19.28 -6.27
C LEU A 224 5.68 -20.76 -6.19
N LEU A 225 6.35 -21.55 -5.34
CA LEU A 225 6.02 -22.96 -5.12
C LEU A 225 4.63 -23.11 -4.51
N TRP A 226 4.24 -22.24 -3.58
CA TRP A 226 2.90 -22.19 -3.01
C TRP A 226 1.84 -21.93 -4.11
N ASN A 227 2.06 -20.95 -4.98
CA ASN A 227 1.14 -20.63 -6.08
C ASN A 227 1.00 -21.82 -7.07
N ILE A 228 2.09 -22.51 -7.37
CA ILE A 228 2.06 -23.72 -8.22
C ILE A 228 1.23 -24.82 -7.55
N HIS A 229 1.45 -25.07 -6.25
CA HIS A 229 0.74 -26.10 -5.49
C HIS A 229 -0.78 -25.87 -5.46
N TYR A 230 -1.22 -24.61 -5.31
CA TYR A 230 -2.63 -24.23 -5.28
C TYR A 230 -3.21 -23.82 -6.65
N HIS A 231 -2.53 -24.16 -7.75
CA HIS A 231 -2.98 -23.90 -9.13
C HIS A 231 -3.24 -22.42 -9.44
N TRP A 232 -2.32 -21.55 -9.02
CA TRP A 232 -2.30 -20.11 -9.32
C TRP A 232 -3.56 -19.36 -8.87
N PRO A 233 -3.93 -19.40 -7.59
CA PRO A 233 -5.17 -18.83 -7.09
C PRO A 233 -5.27 -17.32 -7.37
N PHE A 234 -4.16 -16.58 -7.25
CA PHE A 234 -4.13 -15.16 -7.57
C PHE A 234 -4.48 -14.86 -9.03
N VAL A 235 -4.01 -15.68 -9.97
CA VAL A 235 -4.33 -15.49 -11.39
C VAL A 235 -5.83 -15.74 -11.63
N GLN A 236 -6.39 -16.77 -11.01
CA GLN A 236 -7.82 -17.05 -11.07
C GLN A 236 -8.65 -15.90 -10.47
N LEU A 237 -8.24 -15.38 -9.31
CA LEU A 237 -8.89 -14.24 -8.67
C LEU A 237 -8.93 -13.02 -9.61
N ILE A 238 -7.79 -12.62 -10.18
CA ILE A 238 -7.73 -11.47 -11.11
C ILE A 238 -8.58 -11.69 -12.36
N HIS A 239 -8.59 -12.93 -12.90
CA HIS A 239 -9.45 -13.26 -14.02
C HIS A 239 -10.93 -13.07 -13.68
N ASN A 240 -11.37 -13.60 -12.54
CA ASN A 240 -12.76 -13.50 -12.09
C ASN A 240 -13.16 -12.03 -11.85
N ILE A 241 -12.33 -11.23 -11.15
CA ILE A 241 -12.58 -9.79 -10.92
C ILE A 241 -12.81 -9.05 -12.24
N LYS A 242 -12.00 -9.35 -13.26
CA LYS A 242 -12.15 -8.73 -14.60
C LYS A 242 -13.42 -9.18 -15.31
N THR A 243 -13.75 -10.45 -15.20
CA THR A 243 -14.94 -11.03 -15.84
C THR A 243 -16.23 -10.52 -15.19
N ASP A 244 -16.23 -10.37 -13.86
CA ASP A 244 -17.38 -9.88 -13.10
C ASP A 244 -17.58 -8.35 -13.23
N GLY A 245 -16.60 -7.64 -13.82
CA GLY A 245 -16.66 -6.18 -14.00
C GLY A 245 -16.75 -5.40 -12.68
N ARG A 246 -16.12 -5.90 -11.60
CA ARG A 246 -16.16 -5.31 -10.26
C ARG A 246 -15.54 -3.90 -10.22
N ASP A 247 -14.39 -3.74 -10.87
CA ASP A 247 -13.58 -2.54 -10.80
C ASP A 247 -14.01 -1.51 -11.85
N VAL A 248 -13.93 -0.22 -11.50
CA VAL A 248 -14.18 0.88 -12.44
C VAL A 248 -13.03 1.02 -13.42
N VAL A 249 -13.31 0.87 -14.72
CA VAL A 249 -12.33 1.03 -15.79
C VAL A 249 -12.21 2.51 -16.18
N LEU A 250 -10.99 3.05 -16.14
CA LEU A 250 -10.71 4.45 -16.41
C LEU A 250 -10.22 4.69 -17.84
N GLY A 251 -10.75 5.72 -18.48
CA GLY A 251 -10.18 6.23 -19.73
C GLY A 251 -8.82 6.94 -19.52
N PRO A 252 -8.07 7.23 -20.60
CA PRO A 252 -6.71 7.79 -20.50
C PRO A 252 -6.64 9.09 -19.70
N PHE A 253 -7.54 10.01 -19.97
CA PHE A 253 -7.60 11.30 -19.28
C PHE A 253 -7.99 11.14 -17.81
N GLN A 254 -8.95 10.27 -17.51
CA GLN A 254 -9.38 10.00 -16.13
C GLN A 254 -8.26 9.33 -15.32
N PHE A 255 -7.55 8.36 -15.92
CA PHE A 255 -6.40 7.71 -15.29
C PHE A 255 -5.31 8.73 -14.93
N PHE A 256 -4.96 9.64 -15.87
CA PHE A 256 -4.00 10.71 -15.61
C PHE A 256 -4.50 11.70 -14.53
N LEU A 257 -5.77 12.11 -14.60
CA LEU A 257 -6.34 13.02 -13.60
C LEU A 257 -6.32 12.41 -12.19
N GLN A 258 -6.60 11.11 -12.08
CA GLN A 258 -6.48 10.42 -10.79
C GLN A 258 -5.05 10.39 -10.28
N GLN A 259 -4.02 10.29 -11.15
CA GLN A 259 -2.62 10.42 -10.69
C GLN A 259 -2.37 11.78 -10.03
N LEU A 260 -2.92 12.86 -10.59
CA LEU A 260 -2.76 14.20 -9.99
C LEU A 260 -3.39 14.26 -8.59
N LEU A 261 -4.59 13.72 -8.43
CA LEU A 261 -5.27 13.71 -7.12
C LEU A 261 -4.55 12.83 -6.10
N LEU A 262 -4.08 11.64 -6.51
CA LEU A 262 -3.40 10.68 -5.63
C LEU A 262 -2.04 11.20 -5.15
N VAL A 263 -1.30 11.90 -6.03
CA VAL A 263 0.07 12.37 -5.75
C VAL A 263 0.11 13.83 -5.28
N ASN A 264 -1.03 14.45 -5.09
CA ASN A 264 -1.22 15.87 -4.79
C ASN A 264 -0.97 16.76 -6.03
N PRO A 265 -1.98 17.48 -6.55
CA PRO A 265 -1.86 18.29 -7.76
C PRO A 265 -0.73 19.33 -7.72
N LEU A 266 -0.44 19.90 -6.56
CA LEU A 266 0.63 20.89 -6.40
C LEU A 266 2.04 20.29 -6.50
N THR A 267 2.17 18.98 -6.40
CA THR A 267 3.46 18.30 -6.66
C THR A 267 3.74 18.05 -8.14
N LEU A 268 2.75 18.26 -9.05
CA LEU A 268 2.90 18.07 -10.50
C LEU A 268 4.14 18.79 -11.06
N PRO A 269 4.37 20.09 -10.79
CA PRO A 269 5.55 20.78 -11.33
C PRO A 269 6.86 20.17 -10.83
N ILE A 270 6.84 19.50 -9.67
CA ILE A 270 8.04 18.89 -9.07
C ILE A 270 8.34 17.57 -9.76
N TRP A 271 7.41 16.61 -9.72
CA TRP A 271 7.67 15.30 -10.31
C TRP A 271 7.78 15.33 -11.84
N LEU A 272 7.04 16.21 -12.51
CA LEU A 272 7.15 16.38 -13.97
C LEU A 272 8.54 16.91 -14.37
N ARG A 273 9.06 17.91 -13.65
CA ARG A 273 10.44 18.37 -13.86
C ARG A 273 11.44 17.27 -13.56
N GLY A 274 11.23 16.46 -12.53
CA GLY A 274 12.05 15.29 -12.24
C GLY A 274 12.09 14.30 -13.40
N LEU A 275 10.93 13.97 -13.97
CA LEU A 275 10.80 13.10 -15.14
C LEU A 275 11.53 13.67 -16.37
N LEU A 276 11.26 14.94 -16.71
CA LEU A 276 11.86 15.59 -17.88
C LEU A 276 13.39 15.68 -17.76
N PHE A 277 13.91 15.99 -16.58
CA PHE A 277 15.36 16.03 -16.38
C PHE A 277 16.02 14.66 -16.41
N LEU A 278 15.39 13.64 -15.84
CA LEU A 278 15.86 12.26 -15.99
C LEU A 278 15.90 11.81 -17.45
N LEU A 279 14.94 12.26 -18.29
CA LEU A 279 14.90 11.91 -19.71
C LEU A 279 15.93 12.70 -20.55
N PHE A 280 16.02 14.01 -20.35
CA PHE A 280 16.67 14.91 -21.31
C PHE A 280 17.98 15.54 -20.82
N SER A 281 18.19 15.68 -19.49
CA SER A 281 19.40 16.32 -18.98
C SER A 281 20.64 15.45 -19.20
N THR A 282 21.74 16.09 -19.58
CA THR A 282 23.06 15.44 -19.69
C THR A 282 23.59 15.01 -18.33
N ARG A 283 23.35 15.79 -17.28
CA ARG A 283 23.74 15.48 -15.90
C ARG A 283 23.07 14.22 -15.37
N PHE A 284 21.79 14.01 -15.70
CA PHE A 284 21.01 12.86 -15.27
C PHE A 284 21.03 11.68 -16.24
N LYS A 285 21.78 11.78 -17.34
CA LYS A 285 21.92 10.72 -18.36
C LYS A 285 22.15 9.32 -17.77
N PRO A 286 23.00 9.13 -16.75
CA PRO A 286 23.21 7.81 -16.13
C PRO A 286 21.98 7.25 -15.40
N TYR A 287 21.04 8.11 -15.01
CA TYR A 287 19.82 7.75 -14.26
C TYR A 287 18.57 7.68 -15.13
N ARG A 288 18.66 7.84 -16.44
CA ARG A 288 17.55 7.73 -17.42
C ARG A 288 16.72 6.45 -17.28
N PRO A 289 17.29 5.29 -16.88
CA PRO A 289 16.48 4.09 -16.63
C PRO A 289 15.32 4.30 -15.65
N LEU A 290 15.44 5.20 -14.67
CA LEU A 290 14.34 5.52 -13.75
C LEU A 290 13.17 6.21 -14.45
N ALA A 291 13.44 7.10 -15.43
CA ALA A 291 12.39 7.75 -16.20
C ALA A 291 11.68 6.77 -17.14
N TRP A 292 12.44 5.90 -17.82
CA TRP A 292 11.86 4.83 -18.63
C TRP A 292 11.03 3.86 -17.77
N CYS A 293 11.51 3.54 -16.58
CA CYS A 293 10.76 2.72 -15.62
C CYS A 293 9.39 3.35 -15.31
N TYR A 294 9.32 4.67 -15.04
CA TYR A 294 8.04 5.36 -14.85
C TYR A 294 7.13 5.23 -16.07
N LEU A 295 7.65 5.49 -17.28
CA LEU A 295 6.85 5.43 -18.51
C LEU A 295 6.32 4.01 -18.75
N VAL A 296 7.14 2.99 -18.51
CA VAL A 296 6.74 1.57 -18.63
C VAL A 296 5.68 1.22 -17.60
N CYS A 297 5.89 1.57 -16.32
CA CYS A 297 4.90 1.32 -15.27
C CYS A 297 3.56 1.99 -15.58
N TYR A 298 3.60 3.28 -15.99
CA TYR A 298 2.39 4.01 -16.40
C TYR A 298 1.66 3.29 -17.53
N THR A 299 2.38 2.91 -18.58
CA THR A 299 1.80 2.23 -19.75
C THR A 299 1.23 0.87 -19.38
N VAL A 300 1.97 0.07 -18.62
CA VAL A 300 1.53 -1.27 -18.22
C VAL A 300 0.27 -1.21 -17.36
N PHE A 301 0.24 -0.37 -16.30
CA PHE A 301 -0.93 -0.27 -15.45
C PHE A 301 -2.13 0.32 -16.19
N PHE A 302 -1.92 1.27 -17.09
CA PHE A 302 -3.01 1.80 -17.91
C PHE A 302 -3.59 0.73 -18.85
N VAL A 303 -2.73 0.03 -19.62
CA VAL A 303 -3.16 -0.98 -20.60
C VAL A 303 -3.81 -2.20 -19.93
N LEU A 304 -3.31 -2.59 -18.76
CA LEU A 304 -3.88 -3.71 -18.00
C LEU A 304 -5.12 -3.32 -17.19
N HIS A 305 -5.60 -2.07 -17.30
CA HIS A 305 -6.70 -1.52 -16.50
C HIS A 305 -6.49 -1.68 -14.98
N GLY A 306 -5.24 -1.51 -14.53
CA GLY A 306 -4.90 -1.53 -13.11
C GLY A 306 -5.52 -0.33 -12.37
N LYS A 307 -5.77 -0.52 -11.08
CA LYS A 307 -6.24 0.58 -10.21
C LYS A 307 -5.21 1.72 -10.23
N SER A 308 -5.68 2.95 -10.28
CA SER A 308 -4.82 4.15 -10.45
C SER A 308 -3.71 4.28 -9.40
N TYR A 309 -3.97 3.84 -8.18
CA TYR A 309 -2.99 3.90 -7.08
C TYR A 309 -1.83 2.90 -7.20
N TYR A 310 -1.90 1.90 -8.09
CA TYR A 310 -0.77 0.97 -8.33
C TYR A 310 0.47 1.68 -8.88
N LEU A 311 0.29 2.86 -9.48
CA LEU A 311 1.42 3.66 -9.97
C LEU A 311 2.05 4.54 -8.87
N ALA A 312 1.38 4.74 -7.73
CA ALA A 312 1.87 5.65 -6.68
C ALA A 312 3.29 5.34 -6.16
N PRO A 313 3.75 4.07 -6.05
CA PRO A 313 5.09 3.74 -5.56
C PRO A 313 6.25 4.30 -6.39
N VAL A 314 6.01 4.67 -7.65
CA VAL A 314 7.08 5.17 -8.55
C VAL A 314 7.39 6.66 -8.37
N TYR A 315 6.43 7.44 -7.87
CA TYR A 315 6.57 8.90 -7.81
C TYR A 315 7.63 9.42 -6.83
N PRO A 316 7.96 8.78 -5.68
CA PRO A 316 8.96 9.32 -4.77
C PRO A 316 10.32 9.55 -5.44
N MET A 317 10.73 8.69 -6.40
CA MET A 317 11.99 8.90 -7.14
C MET A 317 11.92 10.11 -8.07
N LEU A 318 10.76 10.42 -8.66
CA LEU A 318 10.56 11.60 -9.49
C LEU A 318 10.49 12.88 -8.65
N LEU A 319 9.84 12.82 -7.48
CA LEU A 319 9.81 13.91 -6.52
C LEU A 319 11.21 14.25 -6.01
N ALA A 320 12.02 13.23 -5.71
CA ALA A 320 13.41 13.41 -5.32
C ALA A 320 14.25 14.10 -6.42
N ALA A 321 14.16 13.61 -7.66
CA ALA A 321 14.84 14.20 -8.81
C ALA A 321 14.36 15.64 -9.08
N GLY A 322 13.05 15.87 -9.07
CA GLY A 322 12.45 17.18 -9.29
C GLY A 322 12.84 18.23 -8.24
N ALA A 323 12.92 17.82 -6.97
CA ALA A 323 13.38 18.69 -5.90
C ALA A 323 14.82 19.18 -6.13
N VAL A 324 15.70 18.28 -6.64
CA VAL A 324 17.09 18.63 -7.00
C VAL A 324 17.13 19.67 -8.12
N VAL A 325 16.29 19.50 -9.12
CA VAL A 325 16.19 20.43 -10.26
C VAL A 325 15.65 21.78 -9.82
N ILE A 326 14.58 21.82 -9.02
CA ILE A 326 13.98 23.07 -8.55
C ILE A 326 14.97 23.84 -7.67
N GLU A 327 15.69 23.17 -6.77
CA GLU A 327 16.75 23.82 -5.99
C GLU A 327 17.81 24.43 -6.89
N GLY A 328 18.26 23.69 -7.91
CA GLY A 328 19.24 24.19 -8.91
C GLY A 328 18.74 25.43 -9.65
N ALA A 329 17.49 25.41 -10.10
CA ALA A 329 16.89 26.53 -10.82
C ALA A 329 16.75 27.79 -9.94
N ILE A 330 16.31 27.64 -8.68
CA ILE A 330 16.18 28.76 -7.74
C ILE A 330 17.56 29.34 -7.37
N ASP A 331 18.59 28.50 -7.25
CA ASP A 331 19.95 28.92 -6.90
C ASP A 331 20.77 29.39 -8.11
N GLY A 332 20.18 29.42 -9.33
CA GLY A 332 20.86 29.88 -10.56
C GLY A 332 21.95 28.93 -11.06
N ARG A 333 21.86 27.63 -10.74
CA ARG A 333 22.80 26.60 -11.23
C ARG A 333 22.31 26.03 -12.55
N THR A 334 23.20 26.02 -13.56
CA THR A 334 22.93 25.40 -14.85
C THR A 334 23.26 23.90 -14.85
N ASP A 335 22.70 23.16 -15.82
CA ASP A 335 22.82 21.70 -15.98
C ASP A 335 24.28 21.17 -16.09
N GLY A 336 25.26 22.01 -16.42
CA GLY A 336 26.64 21.59 -16.71
C GLY A 336 27.60 21.56 -15.51
N GLY A 337 27.16 21.85 -14.29
CA GLY A 337 28.07 21.84 -13.12
C GLY A 337 29.19 22.89 -13.14
N ALA A 338 29.37 23.62 -14.24
CA ALA A 338 30.25 24.77 -14.32
C ALA A 338 29.65 25.86 -13.42
N ASN A 339 30.40 26.33 -12.44
CA ASN A 339 30.16 27.60 -11.82
C ASN A 339 30.09 28.64 -12.96
N VAL A 340 28.89 28.93 -13.45
CA VAL A 340 28.70 30.19 -14.14
C VAL A 340 29.19 31.20 -13.12
N ARG A 341 30.24 31.93 -13.46
CA ARG A 341 30.78 33.06 -12.67
C ARG A 341 29.59 33.70 -11.99
N GLU A 342 29.72 33.94 -10.69
CA GLU A 342 28.81 34.77 -9.94
C GLU A 342 28.55 36.05 -10.69
N GLU A 343 27.60 36.02 -11.63
CA GLU A 343 26.93 37.23 -12.05
C GLU A 343 26.14 37.66 -10.81
N ARG A 344 26.74 38.58 -10.09
CA ARG A 344 26.14 39.36 -9.01
C ARG A 344 24.82 39.97 -9.51
N GLY A 345 23.72 39.19 -9.57
CA GLY A 345 22.50 39.76 -10.12
C GLY A 345 21.19 39.01 -9.91
N ARG A 346 21.15 37.80 -9.32
CA ARG A 346 19.86 37.12 -9.16
C ARG A 346 19.59 36.55 -7.76
N PRO A 347 19.46 37.39 -6.69
CA PRO A 347 18.87 36.92 -5.43
C PRO A 347 17.33 36.83 -5.52
N ARG A 348 16.73 37.14 -6.68
CA ARG A 348 15.28 37.39 -6.80
C ARG A 348 14.36 36.20 -6.53
N LEU A 349 14.81 34.94 -6.57
CA LEU A 349 13.92 33.79 -6.46
C LEU A 349 14.06 32.98 -5.16
N ARG A 350 14.99 33.33 -4.26
CA ARG A 350 15.18 32.58 -3.00
C ARG A 350 13.96 32.61 -2.07
N TRP A 351 13.13 33.66 -2.16
CA TRP A 351 11.88 33.77 -1.43
C TRP A 351 10.86 32.68 -1.82
N LEU A 352 10.97 32.10 -3.03
CA LEU A 352 10.12 30.99 -3.46
C LEU A 352 10.32 29.74 -2.60
N LYS A 353 11.52 29.52 -2.03
CA LYS A 353 11.82 28.34 -1.22
C LYS A 353 10.84 28.14 -0.06
N PRO A 354 10.68 29.12 0.86
CA PRO A 354 9.70 28.97 1.94
C PRO A 354 8.25 28.99 1.43
N VAL A 355 7.94 29.74 0.38
CA VAL A 355 6.59 29.80 -0.20
C VAL A 355 6.15 28.45 -0.75
N ILE A 356 6.99 27.76 -1.53
CA ILE A 356 6.68 26.42 -2.05
C ILE A 356 6.40 25.45 -0.88
N ILE A 357 7.24 25.45 0.15
CA ILE A 357 7.04 24.61 1.33
C ILE A 357 5.73 24.94 2.04
N ALA A 358 5.45 26.23 2.27
CA ALA A 358 4.23 26.66 2.96
C ALA A 358 2.96 26.30 2.18
N VAL A 359 2.97 26.48 0.86
CA VAL A 359 1.85 26.12 -0.02
C VAL A 359 1.61 24.63 -0.02
N LEU A 360 2.66 23.80 -0.16
CA LEU A 360 2.54 22.35 -0.11
C LEU A 360 2.01 21.86 1.24
N LEU A 361 2.48 22.44 2.35
CA LEU A 361 2.01 22.06 3.68
C LEU A 361 0.54 22.48 3.89
N ALA A 362 0.15 23.68 3.47
CA ALA A 362 -1.23 24.15 3.57
C ALA A 362 -2.18 23.26 2.78
N ASP A 363 -1.79 22.88 1.56
CA ASP A 363 -2.56 21.97 0.72
C ASP A 363 -2.60 20.55 1.30
N GLY A 364 -1.47 20.04 1.81
CA GLY A 364 -1.42 18.75 2.49
C GLY A 364 -2.33 18.68 3.71
N VAL A 365 -2.40 19.75 4.50
CA VAL A 365 -3.36 19.87 5.63
C VAL A 365 -4.79 19.88 5.10
N TYR A 366 -5.07 20.65 4.04
CA TYR A 366 -6.39 20.72 3.42
C TYR A 366 -6.86 19.36 2.88
N LEU A 367 -5.98 18.60 2.22
CA LEU A 367 -6.33 17.30 1.62
C LEU A 367 -6.26 16.13 2.62
N SER A 368 -5.60 16.28 3.77
CA SER A 368 -5.40 15.17 4.72
C SER A 368 -6.69 14.50 5.22
N PRO A 369 -7.83 15.21 5.44
CA PRO A 369 -9.06 14.57 5.88
C PRO A 369 -9.65 13.59 4.86
N ILE A 370 -9.25 13.68 3.58
CA ILE A 370 -9.70 12.75 2.55
C ILE A 370 -9.26 11.31 2.87
N VAL A 371 -8.06 11.15 3.44
CA VAL A 371 -7.40 9.84 3.59
C VAL A 371 -7.00 9.51 5.03
N ILE A 372 -7.10 10.46 5.95
CA ILE A 372 -6.86 10.28 7.38
C ILE A 372 -8.15 10.59 8.14
N PRO A 373 -8.60 9.76 9.09
CA PRO A 373 -9.84 9.97 9.85
C PRO A 373 -9.69 11.08 10.90
N ILE A 374 -9.37 12.31 10.45
CA ILE A 374 -9.19 13.49 11.30
C ILE A 374 -10.55 14.02 11.79
N LEU A 375 -11.55 13.99 10.90
CA LEU A 375 -12.90 14.47 11.15
C LEU A 375 -13.80 13.31 11.61
N SER A 376 -14.89 13.62 12.31
CA SER A 376 -15.97 12.64 12.49
C SER A 376 -16.68 12.36 11.14
N PRO A 377 -17.39 11.24 10.96
CA PRO A 377 -18.05 10.92 9.70
C PRO A 377 -18.95 12.04 9.16
N ASP A 378 -19.78 12.67 10.02
CA ASP A 378 -20.65 13.77 9.62
C ASP A 378 -19.90 15.01 9.17
N HIS A 379 -18.85 15.40 9.91
CA HIS A 379 -17.98 16.51 9.51
C HIS A 379 -17.21 16.20 8.23
N PHE A 380 -16.82 14.93 8.03
CA PHE A 380 -16.21 14.52 6.78
C PHE A 380 -17.18 14.65 5.60
N LEU A 381 -18.45 14.25 5.74
CA LEU A 381 -19.45 14.41 4.69
C LEU A 381 -19.69 15.88 4.33
N ALA A 382 -19.71 16.78 5.32
CA ALA A 382 -19.81 18.22 5.09
C ALA A 382 -18.56 18.75 4.36
N TYR A 383 -17.36 18.34 4.79
CA TYR A 383 -16.09 18.68 4.15
C TYR A 383 -16.02 18.14 2.70
N ALA A 384 -16.39 16.89 2.46
CA ALA A 384 -16.38 16.28 1.13
C ALA A 384 -17.28 16.99 0.13
N LYS A 385 -18.43 17.53 0.59
CA LYS A 385 -19.32 18.37 -0.23
C LYS A 385 -18.70 19.72 -0.61
N SER A 386 -17.75 20.23 0.17
CA SER A 386 -17.05 21.51 -0.08
C SER A 386 -15.86 21.37 -1.04
N LEU A 387 -15.44 20.14 -1.37
CA LEU A 387 -14.31 19.91 -2.26
C LEU A 387 -14.66 20.36 -3.70
N PRO A 388 -13.71 20.96 -4.44
CA PRO A 388 -13.91 21.38 -5.83
C PRO A 388 -13.91 20.23 -6.83
N PHE A 389 -13.78 18.99 -6.36
CA PHE A 389 -13.75 17.77 -7.17
C PHE A 389 -14.49 16.63 -6.45
N LYS A 390 -14.92 15.63 -7.21
CA LYS A 390 -15.53 14.42 -6.65
C LYS A 390 -14.44 13.41 -6.27
N LEU A 391 -14.63 12.76 -5.11
CA LEU A 391 -13.76 11.67 -4.70
C LEU A 391 -13.89 10.46 -5.64
N PRO A 392 -12.79 9.76 -5.94
CA PRO A 392 -12.81 8.63 -6.85
C PRO A 392 -13.60 7.44 -6.27
N VAL A 393 -14.33 6.75 -7.13
CA VAL A 393 -14.98 5.47 -6.85
C VAL A 393 -14.14 4.39 -7.53
N MET A 394 -13.64 3.42 -6.75
CA MET A 394 -12.76 2.36 -7.24
C MET A 394 -13.52 1.10 -7.67
N GLU A 395 -14.59 0.78 -6.98
CA GLU A 395 -15.45 -0.36 -7.22
C GLU A 395 -16.92 0.09 -7.31
N HIS A 396 -17.68 -0.48 -8.24
CA HIS A 396 -19.07 -0.05 -8.50
C HIS A 396 -19.98 -0.18 -7.27
N ALA A 397 -19.77 -1.19 -6.43
CA ALA A 397 -20.57 -1.40 -5.22
C ALA A 397 -20.48 -0.20 -4.25
N HIS A 398 -19.31 0.44 -4.15
CA HIS A 398 -19.06 1.55 -3.22
C HIS A 398 -19.69 2.89 -3.65
N ALA A 399 -20.22 2.98 -4.87
CA ALA A 399 -20.97 4.15 -5.31
C ALA A 399 -22.26 4.39 -4.50
N ARG A 400 -22.74 3.37 -3.75
CA ARG A 400 -23.95 3.43 -2.92
C ARG A 400 -23.68 3.89 -1.49
N ALA A 401 -22.43 3.82 -1.03
CA ALA A 401 -22.07 4.20 0.33
C ALA A 401 -22.05 5.74 0.50
N ALA A 402 -22.41 6.22 1.69
CA ALA A 402 -22.33 7.64 2.02
C ALA A 402 -20.87 8.13 2.11
N LEU A 403 -19.98 7.28 2.62
CA LEU A 403 -18.55 7.52 2.72
C LEU A 403 -17.79 6.85 1.56
N PRO A 404 -16.60 7.36 1.18
CA PRO A 404 -15.73 6.65 0.25
C PRO A 404 -15.29 5.30 0.82
N GLN A 405 -14.95 4.34 -0.06
CA GLN A 405 -14.63 2.96 0.29
C GLN A 405 -13.68 2.83 1.48
N TRP A 406 -12.57 3.56 1.47
CA TRP A 406 -11.54 3.47 2.53
C TRP A 406 -12.02 3.93 3.91
N TYR A 407 -13.19 4.54 3.99
CA TYR A 407 -13.88 4.87 5.24
C TYR A 407 -15.10 3.98 5.47
N ALA A 408 -15.95 3.78 4.45
CA ALA A 408 -17.17 2.97 4.59
C ALA A 408 -16.88 1.53 5.09
N ASP A 409 -15.81 0.92 4.57
CA ASP A 409 -15.38 -0.42 4.95
C ASP A 409 -14.72 -0.50 6.36
N GLN A 410 -14.74 0.59 7.13
CA GLN A 410 -14.32 0.61 8.53
C GLN A 410 -15.49 0.54 9.52
N PHE A 411 -16.73 0.50 9.04
CA PHE A 411 -17.95 0.52 9.86
C PHE A 411 -18.80 -0.73 9.64
N GLY A 412 -19.68 -1.03 10.58
CA GLY A 412 -20.68 -2.10 10.46
C GLY A 412 -20.24 -3.46 11.03
N TRP A 413 -18.95 -3.68 11.25
CA TRP A 413 -18.42 -4.98 11.64
C TRP A 413 -18.84 -5.41 13.06
N GLN A 414 -18.89 -4.45 13.98
CA GLN A 414 -19.30 -4.73 15.36
C GLN A 414 -20.76 -5.15 15.43
N GLU A 415 -21.62 -4.47 14.67
CA GLU A 415 -23.06 -4.74 14.61
C GLU A 415 -23.34 -6.14 14.03
N ILE A 416 -22.55 -6.59 13.06
CA ILE A 416 -22.63 -7.95 12.49
C ILE A 416 -22.23 -8.99 13.53
N VAL A 417 -21.12 -8.75 14.24
CA VAL A 417 -20.62 -9.66 15.28
C VAL A 417 -21.58 -9.75 16.47
N ASP A 418 -22.18 -8.64 16.89
CA ASP A 418 -23.14 -8.60 18.00
C ASP A 418 -24.39 -9.44 17.67
N GLU A 419 -24.95 -9.32 16.45
CA GLU A 419 -26.11 -10.14 16.03
C GLU A 419 -25.73 -11.62 15.88
N THR A 420 -24.51 -11.92 15.41
CA THR A 420 -23.98 -13.29 15.35
C THR A 420 -23.87 -13.88 16.76
N ALA A 421 -23.46 -13.09 17.76
CA ALA A 421 -23.39 -13.53 19.16
C ALA A 421 -24.78 -13.79 19.76
N VAL A 422 -25.81 -13.02 19.36
CA VAL A 422 -27.19 -13.31 19.71
C VAL A 422 -27.62 -14.69 19.19
N ALA A 423 -27.30 -14.97 17.91
CA ALA A 423 -27.56 -16.28 17.31
C ALA A 423 -26.84 -17.42 18.06
N TRP A 424 -25.55 -17.23 18.34
CA TRP A 424 -24.73 -18.21 19.07
C TRP A 424 -25.29 -18.53 20.47
N ASN A 425 -25.78 -17.53 21.17
CA ASN A 425 -26.35 -17.72 22.52
C ASN A 425 -27.70 -18.45 22.51
N ARG A 426 -28.41 -18.51 21.36
CA ARG A 426 -29.62 -19.34 21.19
C ARG A 426 -29.28 -20.80 20.92
N ILE A 427 -28.03 -21.16 20.61
CA ILE A 427 -27.60 -22.56 20.44
C ILE A 427 -27.38 -23.18 21.84
N PRO A 428 -28.04 -24.32 22.13
CA PRO A 428 -27.79 -25.07 23.37
C PRO A 428 -26.30 -25.43 23.48
N VAL A 429 -25.75 -25.37 24.69
CA VAL A 429 -24.31 -25.65 24.92
C VAL A 429 -23.91 -27.04 24.43
N SER A 430 -24.82 -28.03 24.52
CA SER A 430 -24.60 -29.40 24.02
C SER A 430 -24.47 -29.48 22.48
N GLU A 431 -25.02 -28.53 21.72
CA GLU A 431 -24.98 -28.52 20.26
C GLU A 431 -23.81 -27.66 19.71
N ARG A 432 -23.20 -26.82 20.54
CA ARG A 432 -22.21 -25.81 20.08
C ARG A 432 -20.97 -26.42 19.44
N GLN A 433 -20.55 -27.61 19.82
CA GLN A 433 -19.39 -28.28 19.22
C GLN A 433 -19.61 -28.63 17.75
N ASP A 434 -20.85 -28.90 17.34
CA ASP A 434 -21.20 -29.29 15.98
C ASP A 434 -21.76 -28.13 15.17
N CYS A 435 -21.93 -26.97 15.78
CA CYS A 435 -22.54 -25.79 15.16
C CYS A 435 -21.46 -24.79 14.66
N GLY A 436 -21.34 -24.64 13.34
CA GLY A 436 -20.40 -23.69 12.71
C GLY A 436 -21.04 -22.33 12.42
N ILE A 437 -20.20 -21.36 12.08
CA ILE A 437 -20.64 -20.04 11.60
C ILE A 437 -20.14 -19.86 10.17
N PHE A 438 -21.04 -19.62 9.20
CA PHE A 438 -20.70 -19.40 7.81
C PHE A 438 -20.98 -17.95 7.41
N ALA A 439 -19.92 -17.26 6.98
CA ALA A 439 -19.96 -15.91 6.48
C ALA A 439 -19.76 -15.87 4.95
N GLN A 440 -20.41 -14.91 4.28
CA GLN A 440 -20.38 -14.84 2.82
C GLN A 440 -19.05 -14.29 2.27
N ASP A 441 -18.34 -13.47 3.03
CA ASP A 441 -17.05 -12.92 2.61
C ASP A 441 -16.01 -12.92 3.73
N TYR A 442 -14.74 -12.64 3.36
CA TYR A 442 -13.61 -12.62 4.28
C TYR A 442 -13.69 -11.51 5.34
N GLY A 443 -14.36 -10.38 5.03
CA GLY A 443 -14.53 -9.28 5.98
C GLY A 443 -15.44 -9.68 7.13
N GLN A 444 -16.62 -10.27 6.82
CA GLN A 444 -17.53 -10.84 7.82
C GLN A 444 -16.86 -11.96 8.61
N ALA A 445 -16.22 -12.92 7.91
CA ALA A 445 -15.54 -14.04 8.54
C ALA A 445 -14.42 -13.56 9.49
N GLY A 446 -13.57 -12.66 9.04
CA GLY A 446 -12.48 -12.13 9.85
C GLY A 446 -12.95 -11.25 11.01
N ALA A 447 -14.04 -10.50 10.84
CA ALA A 447 -14.65 -9.75 11.92
C ALA A 447 -15.16 -10.70 13.03
N ILE A 448 -15.81 -11.81 12.67
CA ILE A 448 -16.25 -12.84 13.61
C ILE A 448 -15.04 -13.47 14.31
N ASP A 449 -14.01 -13.88 13.54
CA ASP A 449 -12.82 -14.54 14.09
C ASP A 449 -12.02 -13.62 15.02
N PHE A 450 -12.03 -12.31 14.79
CA PHE A 450 -11.26 -11.37 15.60
C PHE A 450 -12.08 -10.71 16.71
N LEU A 451 -13.19 -10.04 16.39
CA LEU A 451 -14.03 -9.33 17.35
C LEU A 451 -14.92 -10.29 18.15
N GLY A 452 -15.31 -11.42 17.56
CA GLY A 452 -16.18 -12.41 18.18
C GLY A 452 -15.53 -13.22 19.31
N ARG A 453 -14.20 -13.19 19.44
CA ARG A 453 -13.45 -13.88 20.52
C ARG A 453 -13.97 -13.51 21.91
N ARG A 454 -14.33 -12.24 22.13
CA ARG A 454 -14.86 -11.77 23.40
C ARG A 454 -16.25 -12.35 23.77
N TYR A 455 -16.97 -12.86 22.77
CA TYR A 455 -18.27 -13.52 22.93
C TYR A 455 -18.16 -15.05 22.96
N GLY A 456 -16.93 -15.59 22.84
CA GLY A 456 -16.69 -17.03 22.74
C GLY A 456 -17.19 -17.63 21.42
N LEU A 457 -17.27 -16.86 20.36
CA LEU A 457 -17.62 -17.38 19.02
C LEU A 457 -16.50 -18.30 18.51
N PRO A 458 -16.87 -19.43 17.86
CA PRO A 458 -15.89 -20.28 17.18
C PRO A 458 -15.34 -19.58 15.93
N GLN A 459 -14.25 -20.12 15.40
CA GLN A 459 -13.72 -19.67 14.11
C GLN A 459 -14.76 -19.89 13.00
N SER A 460 -14.95 -18.85 12.20
CA SER A 460 -15.92 -18.85 11.11
C SER A 460 -15.44 -19.66 9.89
N LEU A 461 -16.37 -19.94 9.01
CA LEU A 461 -16.17 -20.57 7.71
C LEU A 461 -16.57 -19.59 6.61
N SER A 462 -15.86 -19.62 5.49
CA SER A 462 -16.27 -18.89 4.29
C SER A 462 -15.73 -19.57 3.04
N GLY A 463 -16.49 -19.54 1.98
CA GLY A 463 -16.03 -19.94 0.65
C GLY A 463 -15.16 -18.86 -0.03
N HIS A 464 -15.01 -17.69 0.57
CA HIS A 464 -14.36 -16.54 -0.03
C HIS A 464 -12.85 -16.61 0.13
N GLN A 465 -12.13 -16.37 -0.97
CA GLN A 465 -10.68 -16.26 -1.03
C GLN A 465 -9.94 -17.31 -0.18
N THR A 466 -9.04 -16.91 0.71
CA THR A 466 -8.18 -17.80 1.50
C THR A 466 -8.95 -18.68 2.49
N TRP A 467 -10.10 -18.22 3.02
CA TRP A 467 -10.96 -19.04 3.89
C TRP A 467 -11.40 -20.35 3.22
N PHE A 468 -11.64 -20.33 1.91
CA PHE A 468 -11.95 -21.56 1.16
C PHE A 468 -10.84 -22.62 1.30
N LEU A 469 -9.57 -22.20 1.29
CA LEU A 469 -8.42 -23.10 1.42
C LEU A 469 -8.29 -23.70 2.83
N TRP A 470 -8.79 -23.01 3.86
CA TRP A 470 -8.82 -23.54 5.24
C TRP A 470 -9.89 -24.60 5.47
N GLY A 471 -10.82 -24.75 4.52
CA GLY A 471 -11.78 -25.84 4.48
C GLY A 471 -12.93 -25.74 5.52
N PRO A 472 -13.75 -26.79 5.62
CA PRO A 472 -14.92 -26.85 6.49
C PRO A 472 -14.60 -27.08 7.96
N ARG A 473 -13.33 -27.13 8.37
CA ARG A 473 -12.84 -27.23 9.76
C ARG A 473 -13.49 -28.37 10.59
N GLY A 474 -13.94 -29.44 9.93
CA GLY A 474 -14.53 -30.61 10.58
C GLY A 474 -16.02 -30.48 10.90
N TYR A 475 -16.66 -29.36 10.63
CA TYR A 475 -18.11 -29.22 10.82
C TYR A 475 -18.89 -30.10 9.83
N SER A 476 -19.95 -30.76 10.33
CA SER A 476 -20.84 -31.57 9.49
C SER A 476 -21.71 -30.73 8.56
N GLY A 477 -22.04 -29.50 8.96
CA GLY A 477 -23.02 -28.63 8.31
C GLY A 477 -24.46 -28.86 8.78
N ASN A 478 -24.67 -29.78 9.72
CA ASN A 478 -26.02 -30.09 10.24
C ASN A 478 -26.58 -28.97 11.12
N CYS A 479 -25.72 -28.23 11.85
CA CYS A 479 -26.04 -26.99 12.54
C CYS A 479 -25.13 -25.90 12.05
N MET A 480 -25.69 -24.80 11.51
CA MET A 480 -24.93 -23.65 11.02
C MET A 480 -25.64 -22.34 11.36
N ILE A 481 -24.87 -21.36 11.82
CA ILE A 481 -25.28 -19.96 11.78
C ILE A 481 -24.83 -19.43 10.42
N VAL A 482 -25.74 -18.91 9.61
CA VAL A 482 -25.45 -18.39 8.25
C VAL A 482 -25.78 -16.91 8.19
N LEU A 483 -24.82 -16.12 7.71
CA LEU A 483 -24.92 -14.68 7.54
C LEU A 483 -25.20 -14.33 6.08
N ASP A 484 -25.88 -13.20 5.87
CA ASP A 484 -26.02 -12.50 4.58
C ASP A 484 -26.56 -13.38 3.45
N ASP A 485 -27.64 -14.12 3.72
CA ASP A 485 -28.32 -14.91 2.69
C ASP A 485 -29.83 -14.71 2.78
N SER A 486 -30.56 -15.23 1.79
CA SER A 486 -32.03 -15.23 1.81
C SER A 486 -32.56 -16.51 2.44
N ARG A 487 -33.66 -16.40 3.19
CA ARG A 487 -34.34 -17.56 3.74
C ARG A 487 -34.67 -18.59 2.65
N GLN A 488 -35.09 -18.14 1.47
CA GLN A 488 -35.46 -19.01 0.36
C GLN A 488 -34.28 -19.87 -0.12
N ASN A 489 -33.06 -19.32 -0.21
CA ASN A 489 -31.87 -20.07 -0.57
C ASN A 489 -31.51 -21.09 0.50
N LEU A 490 -31.58 -20.68 1.78
CA LEU A 490 -31.22 -21.53 2.91
C LEU A 490 -32.20 -22.70 3.06
N GLU A 491 -33.49 -22.52 2.81
CA GLU A 491 -34.50 -23.58 2.83
C GLU A 491 -34.29 -24.66 1.75
N GLN A 492 -33.51 -24.38 0.70
CA GLN A 492 -33.08 -25.38 -0.26
C GLN A 492 -31.99 -26.31 0.31
N LEU A 493 -31.18 -25.79 1.23
CA LEU A 493 -29.99 -26.46 1.79
C LEU A 493 -30.24 -27.08 3.17
N TRP A 494 -31.18 -26.55 3.98
CA TRP A 494 -31.50 -27.04 5.32
C TRP A 494 -33.00 -27.32 5.49
N GLN A 495 -33.33 -28.24 6.41
CA GLN A 495 -34.72 -28.60 6.73
C GLN A 495 -35.39 -27.52 7.58
N HIS A 496 -34.64 -26.93 8.52
CA HIS A 496 -35.12 -25.89 9.41
C HIS A 496 -34.22 -24.65 9.29
N VAL A 497 -34.85 -23.50 9.05
CA VAL A 497 -34.19 -22.20 8.90
C VAL A 497 -34.89 -21.20 9.80
N ASP A 498 -34.26 -20.91 10.94
CA ASP A 498 -34.77 -19.98 11.92
C ASP A 498 -34.12 -18.61 11.74
N TYR A 499 -34.92 -17.60 11.42
CA TYR A 499 -34.45 -16.22 11.39
C TYR A 499 -34.18 -15.72 12.81
N VAL A 500 -32.97 -15.21 13.07
CA VAL A 500 -32.56 -14.67 14.36
C VAL A 500 -32.84 -13.20 14.47
N GLY A 501 -32.34 -12.46 13.48
CA GLY A 501 -32.41 -11.02 13.40
C GLY A 501 -31.60 -10.45 12.22
N THR A 502 -31.54 -9.15 12.16
CA THR A 502 -30.72 -8.39 11.21
C THR A 502 -29.78 -7.49 11.99
N SER A 503 -28.50 -7.43 11.62
CA SER A 503 -27.54 -6.56 12.30
C SER A 503 -28.01 -5.09 12.27
N ALA A 504 -27.73 -4.34 13.32
CA ALA A 504 -28.16 -2.94 13.42
C ALA A 504 -27.65 -2.12 12.23
N ALA A 505 -28.49 -1.19 11.76
CA ALA A 505 -28.11 -0.30 10.68
C ALA A 505 -27.00 0.67 11.12
N ASN A 506 -25.97 0.82 10.27
CA ASN A 506 -24.95 1.83 10.44
C ASN A 506 -24.87 2.69 9.17
N PRO A 507 -25.26 3.99 9.22
CA PRO A 507 -25.41 4.82 8.02
C PRO A 507 -24.07 5.10 7.30
N TYR A 508 -22.94 4.79 7.92
CA TYR A 508 -21.62 5.00 7.37
C TYR A 508 -21.03 3.74 6.75
N ALA A 509 -21.59 2.56 7.08
CA ALA A 509 -21.11 1.28 6.60
C ALA A 509 -21.61 0.99 5.17
N LEU A 510 -20.78 0.30 4.39
CA LEU A 510 -21.24 -0.34 3.15
C LEU A 510 -22.00 -1.63 3.48
N GLU A 511 -21.42 -2.48 4.31
CA GLU A 511 -22.05 -3.72 4.76
C GLU A 511 -22.80 -3.48 6.07
N GLN A 512 -24.12 -3.54 5.98
CA GLN A 512 -25.03 -3.30 7.09
C GLN A 512 -26.34 -4.05 6.88
N GLN A 513 -27.11 -4.17 7.94
CA GLN A 513 -28.40 -4.88 7.92
C GLN A 513 -28.26 -6.32 7.40
N ILE A 514 -27.22 -7.02 7.88
CA ILE A 514 -26.93 -8.41 7.53
C ILE A 514 -27.91 -9.33 8.28
N ASN A 515 -28.61 -10.17 7.53
CA ASN A 515 -29.52 -11.17 8.10
C ASN A 515 -28.72 -12.32 8.70
N VAL A 516 -29.15 -12.81 9.87
CA VAL A 516 -28.54 -13.93 10.58
C VAL A 516 -29.59 -15.02 10.80
N TYR A 517 -29.24 -16.23 10.41
CA TYR A 517 -30.09 -17.41 10.50
C TYR A 517 -29.40 -18.54 11.25
N ILE A 518 -30.20 -19.36 11.98
CA ILE A 518 -29.78 -20.67 12.50
C ILE A 518 -30.40 -21.72 11.58
N CYS A 519 -29.54 -22.55 10.97
CA CYS A 519 -29.92 -23.58 10.01
C CYS A 519 -29.65 -24.97 10.60
N ARG A 520 -30.63 -25.89 10.54
CA ARG A 520 -30.50 -27.25 11.03
C ARG A 520 -31.01 -28.28 10.04
N GLY A 521 -30.45 -29.49 10.09
CA GLY A 521 -30.84 -30.60 9.23
C GLY A 521 -30.39 -30.40 7.79
N SER A 522 -29.10 -30.58 7.50
CA SER A 522 -28.54 -30.41 6.16
C SER A 522 -29.17 -31.37 5.14
N LYS A 523 -29.58 -30.86 3.97
CA LYS A 523 -30.09 -31.64 2.83
C LYS A 523 -28.99 -32.06 1.85
N PHE A 524 -27.80 -31.51 2.00
CA PHE A 524 -26.63 -31.72 1.11
C PHE A 524 -25.67 -32.82 1.62
N GLY A 525 -26.04 -33.54 2.68
CA GLY A 525 -25.17 -34.52 3.34
C GLY A 525 -24.15 -33.84 4.27
N THR A 526 -22.87 -33.87 3.92
CA THR A 526 -21.82 -33.25 4.73
C THR A 526 -21.31 -31.94 4.11
N LEU A 527 -20.86 -31.03 4.96
CA LEU A 527 -20.27 -29.76 4.51
C LEU A 527 -19.03 -29.98 3.63
N THR A 528 -18.24 -31.04 3.90
CA THR A 528 -17.10 -31.42 3.06
C THR A 528 -17.50 -31.77 1.64
N HIS A 529 -18.66 -32.38 1.44
CA HIS A 529 -19.16 -32.76 0.11
C HIS A 529 -19.54 -31.53 -0.73
N ILE A 530 -20.21 -30.55 -0.13
CA ILE A 530 -20.64 -29.33 -0.83
C ILE A 530 -19.52 -28.27 -0.91
N TRP A 531 -18.46 -28.38 -0.11
CA TRP A 531 -17.40 -27.37 0.03
C TRP A 531 -16.83 -26.89 -1.31
N PRO A 532 -16.51 -27.75 -2.30
CA PRO A 532 -16.00 -27.30 -3.60
C PRO A 532 -16.93 -26.33 -4.35
N GLN A 533 -18.25 -26.42 -4.12
CA GLN A 533 -19.27 -25.58 -4.76
C GLN A 533 -19.37 -24.20 -4.08
N LEU A 534 -18.85 -24.08 -2.86
CA LEU A 534 -18.83 -22.83 -2.09
C LEU A 534 -17.64 -21.93 -2.46
N LYS A 535 -16.75 -22.37 -3.37
CA LYS A 535 -15.58 -21.61 -3.79
C LYS A 535 -15.97 -20.29 -4.42
N ARG A 536 -15.49 -19.18 -3.83
CA ARG A 536 -15.83 -17.83 -4.23
C ARG A 536 -14.57 -16.93 -4.28
N TRP A 537 -13.87 -17.02 -5.38
CA TRP A 537 -12.66 -16.20 -5.63
C TRP A 537 -13.00 -15.06 -6.58
N ARG A 538 -13.40 -13.91 -6.02
CA ARG A 538 -13.80 -12.73 -6.78
C ARG A 538 -13.54 -11.41 -6.04
#